data_5715909d77f4451e4748198e630e3435
#
_entry.id   5715909d77f4451e4748198e630e3435
#
_cell.length_a   1.000
_cell.length_b   1.000
_cell.length_c   1.000
_cell.angle_alpha   90.00
_cell.angle_beta   90.00
_cell.angle_gamma   90.00
#
_symmetry.space_group_name_H-M   'P 1'
#
loop_
_entity.id
_entity.type
_entity.pdbx_description
1 polymer ?
#
loop_
_entity_poly.entity_id
_entity_poly.type
_entity_poly.pdbx_seq_one_letter_code
_entity_poly.pdbx_strand_id
1 'polypeptide(L)'
;MDQNMTLEKRIAAELYSYQGRMSVFVDDLRDSTVEIGADEEFETASTIKAFILAVLYLQVSRGRADLEEEITYEASQFVDGSGMLRALGVGAKLKVKDTATMMIICSDNIATNMIIDYLGLDTINACIRELGFGHTVLHNPLHFDRYDKLGTTTPRDYAALFAQVAKGTLVSKEASAAMLGIFRQQHYNTMLTHDFPQFYLDCEETGEPELIWVASKSGSMNACRNDGGIIHTPYGEYVIVLMNKEFHDIIEYNDHPAMVYGARVSRMILDQILACEGKLYLK
;
A
#
# COMPACT_ATOMS: atom_id res chain seq x y z
N MET A 1 7.29 6.55 -31.45
CA MET A 1 7.20 5.33 -30.61
C MET A 1 6.63 4.22 -31.48
N ASP A 2 7.25 3.05 -31.44
CA ASP A 2 6.80 1.91 -32.23
C ASP A 2 5.42 1.45 -31.67
N GLN A 3 4.38 1.57 -32.50
CA GLN A 3 2.98 1.25 -32.12
C GLN A 3 2.74 -0.23 -31.80
N ASN A 4 3.77 -1.07 -31.95
CA ASN A 4 3.71 -2.52 -31.72
C ASN A 4 4.36 -2.97 -30.40
N MET A 5 4.78 -2.06 -29.51
CA MET A 5 5.43 -2.45 -28.26
C MET A 5 4.40 -2.68 -27.16
N THR A 6 4.37 -3.88 -26.57
CA THR A 6 3.47 -4.18 -25.43
C THR A 6 3.80 -3.31 -24.22
N LEU A 7 2.84 -3.17 -23.29
CA LEU A 7 3.03 -2.39 -22.06
C LEU A 7 4.26 -2.89 -21.26
N GLU A 8 4.43 -4.20 -21.12
CA GLU A 8 5.57 -4.81 -20.42
C GLU A 8 6.92 -4.44 -21.06
N LYS A 9 7.00 -4.41 -22.39
CA LYS A 9 8.21 -4.00 -23.10
C LYS A 9 8.50 -2.51 -22.90
N ARG A 10 7.47 -1.68 -22.84
CA ARG A 10 7.59 -0.25 -22.56
C ARG A 10 8.08 -0.02 -21.13
N ILE A 11 7.53 -0.74 -20.15
CA ILE A 11 7.99 -0.71 -18.76
C ILE A 11 9.43 -1.20 -18.66
N ALA A 12 9.78 -2.30 -19.32
CA ALA A 12 11.16 -2.82 -19.32
C ALA A 12 12.16 -1.82 -19.95
N ALA A 13 11.75 -1.10 -21.00
CA ALA A 13 12.56 -0.05 -21.61
C ALA A 13 12.76 1.16 -20.69
N GLU A 14 11.71 1.59 -19.96
CA GLU A 14 11.82 2.66 -18.97
C GLU A 14 12.76 2.26 -17.83
N LEU A 15 12.68 1.02 -17.37
CA LEU A 15 13.51 0.50 -16.27
C LEU A 15 14.93 0.10 -16.69
N TYR A 16 15.30 0.21 -17.97
CA TYR A 16 16.61 -0.24 -18.48
C TYR A 16 17.80 0.41 -17.77
N SER A 17 17.70 1.69 -17.42
CA SER A 17 18.75 2.44 -16.70
C SER A 17 18.55 2.48 -15.17
N TYR A 18 17.51 1.89 -14.66
CA TYR A 18 17.26 1.86 -13.22
C TYR A 18 18.30 0.98 -12.50
N GLN A 19 18.99 1.56 -11.52
CA GLN A 19 20.03 0.89 -10.74
C GLN A 19 19.46 0.22 -9.49
N GLY A 20 18.45 -0.62 -9.68
CA GLY A 20 17.76 -1.40 -8.67
C GLY A 20 16.90 -2.45 -9.33
N ARG A 21 16.06 -3.09 -8.56
CA ARG A 21 15.11 -4.08 -9.04
C ARG A 21 13.69 -3.65 -8.69
N MET A 22 12.88 -3.39 -9.70
CA MET A 22 11.47 -3.04 -9.55
C MET A 22 10.59 -4.17 -10.05
N SER A 23 9.68 -4.65 -9.20
CA SER A 23 8.56 -5.49 -9.61
C SER A 23 7.33 -4.63 -9.84
N VAL A 24 6.55 -5.02 -10.85
CA VAL A 24 5.30 -4.33 -11.24
C VAL A 24 4.19 -5.36 -11.33
N PHE A 25 3.11 -5.11 -10.61
CA PHE A 25 1.87 -5.87 -10.77
C PHE A 25 0.72 -4.91 -11.06
N VAL A 26 -0.05 -5.20 -12.11
CA VAL A 26 -1.27 -4.44 -12.45
C VAL A 26 -2.39 -5.42 -12.73
N ASP A 27 -3.58 -5.16 -12.18
CA ASP A 27 -4.82 -5.90 -12.45
C ASP A 27 -5.89 -4.89 -12.85
N ASP A 28 -6.44 -5.02 -14.07
CA ASP A 28 -7.54 -4.15 -14.52
C ASP A 28 -8.91 -4.54 -13.89
N LEU A 29 -8.89 -5.45 -12.92
CA LEU A 29 -10.05 -5.98 -12.19
C LEU A 29 -11.12 -6.61 -13.10
N ARG A 30 -10.76 -6.89 -14.35
CA ARG A 30 -11.62 -7.51 -15.38
C ARG A 30 -11.05 -8.86 -15.81
N ASP A 31 -10.14 -8.83 -16.78
CA ASP A 31 -9.61 -10.05 -17.40
C ASP A 31 -8.11 -10.01 -17.74
N SER A 32 -7.40 -8.96 -17.35
CA SER A 32 -6.00 -8.77 -17.75
C SER A 32 -5.10 -8.30 -16.61
N THR A 33 -3.88 -8.86 -16.58
CA THR A 33 -2.82 -8.46 -15.65
C THR A 33 -1.53 -8.15 -16.40
N VAL A 34 -0.68 -7.32 -15.78
CA VAL A 34 0.75 -7.17 -16.10
C VAL A 34 1.54 -7.65 -14.89
N GLU A 35 2.45 -8.57 -15.08
CA GLU A 35 3.18 -9.25 -14.01
C GLU A 35 4.68 -9.28 -14.31
N ILE A 36 5.43 -8.40 -13.66
CA ILE A 36 6.89 -8.33 -13.73
C ILE A 36 7.44 -8.62 -12.33
N GLY A 37 8.04 -9.79 -12.13
CA GLY A 37 8.57 -10.21 -10.84
C GLY A 37 7.48 -10.38 -9.76
N ALA A 38 6.26 -10.78 -10.16
CA ALA A 38 5.08 -10.81 -9.29
C ALA A 38 5.21 -11.71 -8.06
N ASP A 39 6.00 -12.78 -8.15
CA ASP A 39 6.19 -13.78 -7.10
C ASP A 39 7.53 -13.63 -6.36
N GLU A 40 8.26 -12.55 -6.63
CA GLU A 40 9.48 -12.26 -5.91
C GLU A 40 9.19 -11.77 -4.49
N GLU A 41 10.01 -12.21 -3.53
CA GLU A 41 9.92 -11.71 -2.16
C GLU A 41 10.54 -10.32 -2.04
N PHE A 42 9.82 -9.42 -1.38
CA PHE A 42 10.25 -8.08 -1.00
C PHE A 42 10.07 -7.86 0.49
N GLU A 43 10.95 -7.05 1.07
CA GLU A 43 10.70 -6.47 2.39
C GLU A 43 9.53 -5.48 2.28
N THR A 44 8.61 -5.57 3.25
CA THR A 44 7.36 -4.79 3.17
C THR A 44 7.55 -3.32 3.53
N ALA A 45 8.45 -3.01 4.45
CA ALA A 45 8.37 -1.76 5.19
C ALA A 45 6.92 -1.51 5.68
N SER A 46 6.41 -0.28 5.57
CA SER A 46 5.07 0.06 6.04
C SER A 46 3.92 -0.50 5.19
N THR A 47 4.17 -1.17 4.06
CA THR A 47 3.07 -1.82 3.31
C THR A 47 2.42 -2.97 4.08
N ILE A 48 3.13 -3.59 5.05
CA ILE A 48 2.57 -4.63 5.95
C ILE A 48 1.36 -4.12 6.74
N LYS A 49 1.26 -2.81 6.99
CA LYS A 49 0.17 -2.19 7.73
C LYS A 49 -1.19 -2.39 7.05
N ALA A 50 -1.21 -2.54 5.72
CA ALA A 50 -2.42 -2.88 4.98
C ALA A 50 -2.94 -4.28 5.35
N PHE A 51 -2.04 -5.26 5.50
CA PHE A 51 -2.42 -6.60 5.94
C PHE A 51 -2.84 -6.61 7.42
N ILE A 52 -2.18 -5.84 8.28
CA ILE A 52 -2.58 -5.68 9.69
C ILE A 52 -3.99 -5.09 9.79
N LEU A 53 -4.32 -4.10 8.95
CA LEU A 53 -5.67 -3.54 8.88
C LEU A 53 -6.70 -4.60 8.47
N ALA A 54 -6.40 -5.42 7.46
CA ALA A 54 -7.28 -6.51 7.03
C ALA A 54 -7.52 -7.54 8.16
N VAL A 55 -6.47 -7.87 8.91
CA VAL A 55 -6.57 -8.76 10.08
C VAL A 55 -7.43 -8.13 11.18
N LEU A 56 -7.28 -6.84 11.46
CA LEU A 56 -8.11 -6.15 12.43
C LEU A 56 -9.60 -6.28 12.07
N TYR A 57 -9.98 -5.98 10.83
CA TYR A 57 -11.36 -6.12 10.38
C TYR A 57 -11.85 -7.57 10.39
N LEU A 58 -10.98 -8.55 10.15
CA LEU A 58 -11.32 -9.97 10.32
C LEU A 58 -11.59 -10.32 11.78
N GLN A 59 -10.80 -9.82 12.73
CA GLN A 59 -11.05 -10.05 14.15
C GLN A 59 -12.33 -9.35 14.64
N VAL A 60 -12.61 -8.14 14.12
CA VAL A 60 -13.87 -7.43 14.38
C VAL A 60 -15.08 -8.23 13.90
N SER A 61 -15.03 -8.78 12.68
CA SER A 61 -16.12 -9.59 12.13
C SER A 61 -16.40 -10.86 12.94
N ARG A 62 -15.42 -11.31 13.73
CA ARG A 62 -15.49 -12.47 14.63
C ARG A 62 -15.88 -12.12 16.06
N GLY A 63 -16.08 -10.86 16.37
CA GLY A 63 -16.31 -10.37 17.72
C GLY A 63 -15.11 -10.57 18.67
N ARG A 64 -13.89 -10.62 18.13
CA ARG A 64 -12.63 -10.78 18.88
C ARG A 64 -11.84 -9.49 19.00
N ALA A 65 -12.30 -8.42 18.36
CA ALA A 65 -11.79 -7.07 18.46
C ALA A 65 -12.96 -6.09 18.39
N ASP A 66 -12.82 -4.93 19.04
CA ASP A 66 -13.82 -3.87 19.03
C ASP A 66 -13.18 -2.57 18.55
N LEU A 67 -13.72 -2.00 17.49
CA LEU A 67 -13.24 -0.74 16.92
C LEU A 67 -13.45 0.47 17.85
N GLU A 68 -14.41 0.39 18.77
CA GLU A 68 -14.73 1.46 19.72
C GLU A 68 -13.96 1.31 21.04
N GLU A 69 -13.26 0.21 21.26
CA GLU A 69 -12.41 0.00 22.44
C GLU A 69 -11.30 1.04 22.50
N GLU A 70 -11.06 1.59 23.70
CA GLU A 70 -9.91 2.47 23.95
C GLU A 70 -8.67 1.67 24.30
N ILE A 71 -7.57 1.94 23.59
CA ILE A 71 -6.23 1.41 23.90
C ILE A 71 -5.30 2.56 24.28
N THR A 72 -4.34 2.28 25.16
CA THR A 72 -3.41 3.27 25.67
C THR A 72 -2.05 3.13 25.03
N TYR A 73 -1.45 4.25 24.61
CA TYR A 73 -0.07 4.27 24.15
C TYR A 73 0.89 4.06 25.34
N GLU A 74 1.56 2.91 25.37
CA GLU A 74 2.51 2.53 26.40
C GLU A 74 3.97 2.84 25.96
N ALA A 75 4.86 3.07 26.94
CA ALA A 75 6.26 3.41 26.65
C ALA A 75 7.01 2.32 25.85
N SER A 76 6.62 1.05 26.01
CA SER A 76 7.17 -0.09 25.26
C SER A 76 6.88 -0.05 23.77
N GLN A 77 5.87 0.69 23.34
CA GLN A 77 5.44 0.82 21.93
C GLN A 77 6.16 1.97 21.22
N PHE A 78 6.96 2.74 21.96
CA PHE A 78 7.69 3.87 21.37
C PHE A 78 8.63 3.39 20.27
N VAL A 79 8.57 4.06 19.14
CA VAL A 79 9.49 3.94 18.03
C VAL A 79 9.50 5.25 17.24
N ASP A 80 10.67 5.64 16.77
CA ASP A 80 10.82 6.82 15.92
C ASP A 80 10.25 6.63 14.51
N GLY A 81 10.40 7.62 13.67
CA GLY A 81 10.03 7.63 12.27
C GLY A 81 8.67 8.27 12.02
N SER A 82 7.89 7.71 11.08
CA SER A 82 6.63 8.30 10.63
C SER A 82 5.53 8.24 11.68
N GLY A 83 4.63 9.22 11.63
CA GLY A 83 3.44 9.31 12.47
C GLY A 83 3.46 10.49 13.42
N MET A 84 2.36 10.65 14.15
CA MET A 84 2.06 11.80 14.99
C MET A 84 1.89 11.44 16.48
N LEU A 85 1.66 10.17 16.84
CA LEU A 85 1.37 9.76 18.22
C LEU A 85 2.50 10.07 19.19
N ARG A 86 3.76 10.12 18.74
CA ARG A 86 4.87 10.56 19.58
C ARG A 86 4.68 11.97 20.16
N ALA A 87 3.98 12.85 19.43
CA ALA A 87 3.68 14.21 19.89
C ALA A 87 2.60 14.26 20.97
N LEU A 88 1.73 13.27 21.05
CA LEU A 88 0.72 13.15 22.11
C LEU A 88 1.33 12.60 23.40
N GLY A 89 2.41 11.80 23.31
CA GLY A 89 3.12 11.24 24.46
C GLY A 89 2.48 9.96 25.04
N VAL A 90 3.28 9.26 25.83
CA VAL A 90 2.86 8.03 26.57
C VAL A 90 1.68 8.35 27.48
N GLY A 91 0.70 7.43 27.53
CA GLY A 91 -0.55 7.60 28.25
C GLY A 91 -1.69 8.16 27.40
N ALA A 92 -1.45 8.56 26.14
CA ALA A 92 -2.51 8.94 25.22
C ALA A 92 -3.45 7.75 24.98
N LYS A 93 -4.76 8.01 25.01
CA LYS A 93 -5.81 7.01 24.77
C LYS A 93 -6.49 7.28 23.44
N LEU A 94 -6.61 6.26 22.63
CA LEU A 94 -7.27 6.31 21.33
C LEU A 94 -8.16 5.08 21.17
N LYS A 95 -9.24 5.24 20.39
CA LYS A 95 -10.01 4.08 19.96
C LYS A 95 -9.20 3.23 18.98
N VAL A 96 -9.44 1.94 18.97
CA VAL A 96 -8.81 1.00 18.03
C VAL A 96 -8.97 1.48 16.58
N LYS A 97 -10.16 1.94 16.18
CA LYS A 97 -10.40 2.48 14.83
C LYS A 97 -9.54 3.70 14.50
N ASP A 98 -9.38 4.63 15.45
CA ASP A 98 -8.62 5.86 15.24
C ASP A 98 -7.12 5.54 15.16
N THR A 99 -6.65 4.62 16.02
CA THR A 99 -5.29 4.10 15.98
C THR A 99 -4.98 3.41 14.64
N ALA A 100 -5.88 2.52 14.18
CA ALA A 100 -5.74 1.84 12.89
C ALA A 100 -5.79 2.83 11.71
N THR A 101 -6.61 3.88 11.80
CA THR A 101 -6.65 4.95 10.81
C THR A 101 -5.30 5.67 10.74
N MET A 102 -4.73 6.08 11.86
CA MET A 102 -3.40 6.73 11.90
C MET A 102 -2.28 5.80 11.41
N MET A 103 -2.36 4.50 11.72
CA MET A 103 -1.43 3.49 11.19
C MET A 103 -1.37 3.52 9.65
N ILE A 104 -2.48 3.79 8.98
CA ILE A 104 -2.55 3.84 7.52
C ILE A 104 -2.28 5.24 6.97
N ILE A 105 -3.07 6.25 7.36
CA ILE A 105 -3.09 7.54 6.69
C ILE A 105 -1.79 8.32 6.80
N CYS A 106 -1.15 8.33 7.96
CA CYS A 106 0.16 8.94 8.19
C CYS A 106 1.26 7.90 8.50
N SER A 107 0.97 6.63 8.23
CA SER A 107 1.91 5.53 8.47
C SER A 107 2.49 5.51 9.89
N ASP A 108 1.69 5.85 10.91
CA ASP A 108 2.16 6.00 12.29
C ASP A 108 2.74 4.69 12.84
N ASN A 109 4.02 4.75 13.23
CA ASN A 109 4.75 3.57 13.69
C ASN A 109 4.33 3.13 15.10
N ILE A 110 4.03 4.12 15.98
CA ILE A 110 3.54 3.83 17.33
C ILE A 110 2.15 3.22 17.26
N ALA A 111 1.25 3.81 16.44
CA ALA A 111 -0.06 3.23 16.19
C ALA A 111 0.04 1.79 15.67
N THR A 112 1.04 1.51 14.83
CA THR A 112 1.28 0.15 14.32
C THR A 112 1.61 -0.80 15.48
N ASN A 113 2.55 -0.42 16.36
CA ASN A 113 2.90 -1.25 17.52
C ASN A 113 1.71 -1.45 18.47
N MET A 114 0.91 -0.39 18.70
CA MET A 114 -0.33 -0.49 19.49
C MET A 114 -1.30 -1.52 18.90
N ILE A 115 -1.52 -1.53 17.59
CA ILE A 115 -2.41 -2.50 16.93
C ILE A 115 -1.78 -3.91 16.91
N ILE A 116 -0.45 -4.03 16.75
CA ILE A 116 0.22 -5.34 16.84
C ILE A 116 0.08 -5.92 18.24
N ASP A 117 0.28 -5.12 19.28
CA ASP A 117 0.11 -5.57 20.68
C ASP A 117 -1.36 -5.94 20.97
N TYR A 118 -2.32 -5.18 20.45
CA TYR A 118 -3.73 -5.44 20.61
C TYR A 118 -4.18 -6.77 19.98
N LEU A 119 -3.68 -7.08 18.80
CA LEU A 119 -4.05 -8.29 18.04
C LEU A 119 -3.18 -9.51 18.38
N GLY A 120 -1.91 -9.29 18.70
CA GLY A 120 -0.88 -10.32 18.86
C GLY A 120 -0.25 -10.76 17.54
N LEU A 121 1.10 -10.85 17.52
CA LEU A 121 1.89 -11.18 16.32
C LEU A 121 1.47 -12.51 15.67
N ASP A 122 1.30 -13.56 16.50
CA ASP A 122 0.92 -14.90 16.04
C ASP A 122 -0.48 -14.90 15.42
N THR A 123 -1.42 -14.16 16.02
CA THR A 123 -2.77 -13.98 15.48
C THR A 123 -2.73 -13.28 14.14
N ILE A 124 -1.93 -12.21 14.01
CA ILE A 124 -1.77 -11.48 12.76
C ILE A 124 -1.30 -12.43 11.67
N ASN A 125 -0.21 -13.16 11.89
CA ASN A 125 0.35 -14.07 10.88
C ASN A 125 -0.59 -15.25 10.53
N ALA A 126 -1.32 -15.78 11.52
CA ALA A 126 -2.32 -16.81 11.27
C ALA A 126 -3.45 -16.30 10.37
N CYS A 127 -3.95 -15.10 10.65
CA CYS A 127 -5.02 -14.47 9.88
C CYS A 127 -4.59 -14.03 8.48
N ILE A 128 -3.37 -13.54 8.31
CA ILE A 128 -2.80 -13.22 6.99
C ILE A 128 -2.85 -14.46 6.09
N ARG A 129 -2.39 -15.61 6.59
CA ARG A 129 -2.46 -16.88 5.83
C ARG A 129 -3.90 -17.32 5.55
N GLU A 130 -4.79 -17.16 6.51
CA GLU A 130 -6.21 -17.51 6.36
C GLU A 130 -6.91 -16.65 5.31
N LEU A 131 -6.55 -15.36 5.20
CA LEU A 131 -7.05 -14.46 4.16
C LEU A 131 -6.49 -14.76 2.77
N GLY A 132 -5.58 -15.75 2.64
CA GLY A 132 -5.04 -16.22 1.36
C GLY A 132 -3.70 -15.59 0.97
N PHE A 133 -3.06 -14.82 1.86
CA PHE A 133 -1.77 -14.17 1.59
C PHE A 133 -0.62 -15.06 2.09
N GLY A 134 -0.36 -16.15 1.35
CA GLY A 134 0.56 -17.21 1.77
C GLY A 134 2.04 -16.83 1.79
N HIS A 135 2.42 -15.77 1.08
CA HIS A 135 3.80 -15.27 1.01
C HIS A 135 4.03 -14.02 1.85
N THR A 136 3.05 -13.65 2.68
CA THR A 136 3.14 -12.45 3.51
C THR A 136 3.33 -12.81 4.98
N VAL A 137 4.37 -12.24 5.60
CA VAL A 137 4.72 -12.48 7.01
C VAL A 137 5.09 -11.18 7.70
N LEU A 138 4.51 -10.92 8.87
CA LEU A 138 4.98 -9.91 9.81
C LEU A 138 6.00 -10.58 10.76
N HIS A 139 7.26 -10.17 10.70
CA HIS A 139 8.33 -10.82 11.47
C HIS A 139 8.41 -10.34 12.92
N ASN A 140 8.22 -9.05 13.14
CA ASN A 140 8.30 -8.44 14.48
C ASN A 140 7.54 -7.11 14.54
N PRO A 141 7.24 -6.59 15.75
CA PRO A 141 6.84 -5.19 15.91
C PRO A 141 7.94 -4.24 15.39
N LEU A 142 7.56 -2.99 15.11
CA LEU A 142 8.55 -2.00 14.65
C LEU A 142 9.53 -1.65 15.78
N HIS A 143 10.81 -1.71 15.45
CA HIS A 143 11.91 -1.16 16.24
C HIS A 143 13.08 -0.83 15.30
N PHE A 144 13.92 0.13 15.69
CA PHE A 144 15.08 0.55 14.88
C PHE A 144 16.40 0.42 15.63
N ASP A 145 16.40 -0.24 16.80
CA ASP A 145 17.62 -0.50 17.59
C ASP A 145 18.57 -1.45 16.86
N ARG A 146 18.02 -2.28 16.00
CA ARG A 146 18.73 -3.20 15.13
C ARG A 146 18.02 -3.28 13.79
N TYR A 147 18.76 -3.60 12.73
CA TYR A 147 18.15 -3.87 11.45
C TYR A 147 17.56 -5.27 11.44
N ASP A 148 16.25 -5.33 11.50
CA ASP A 148 15.46 -6.54 11.24
C ASP A 148 14.39 -6.21 10.22
N LYS A 149 14.10 -7.13 9.29
CA LYS A 149 12.98 -6.97 8.37
C LYS A 149 11.68 -6.89 9.16
N LEU A 150 10.89 -5.86 8.93
CA LEU A 150 9.58 -5.71 9.56
C LEU A 150 8.62 -6.82 9.10
N GLY A 151 8.62 -7.09 7.81
CA GLY A 151 7.84 -8.14 7.20
C GLY A 151 8.30 -8.40 5.77
N THR A 152 7.84 -9.50 5.19
CA THR A 152 8.04 -9.86 3.79
C THR A 152 6.71 -10.13 3.10
N THR A 153 6.65 -9.89 1.79
CA THR A 153 5.48 -10.15 0.94
C THR A 153 5.91 -10.33 -0.52
N THR A 154 4.97 -10.67 -1.39
CA THR A 154 5.13 -10.61 -2.84
C THR A 154 4.24 -9.54 -3.45
N PRO A 155 4.58 -8.97 -4.62
CA PRO A 155 3.68 -8.09 -5.35
C PRO A 155 2.31 -8.69 -5.60
N ARG A 156 2.24 -10.01 -5.84
CA ARG A 156 0.98 -10.75 -6.03
C ARG A 156 0.10 -10.74 -4.78
N ASP A 157 0.64 -11.07 -3.60
CA ASP A 157 -0.14 -11.04 -2.35
C ASP A 157 -0.64 -9.61 -2.06
N TYR A 158 0.23 -8.61 -2.28
CA TYR A 158 -0.12 -7.23 -2.02
C TYR A 158 -1.19 -6.71 -3.00
N ALA A 159 -1.10 -7.08 -4.27
CA ALA A 159 -2.14 -6.77 -5.27
C ALA A 159 -3.46 -7.50 -4.96
N ALA A 160 -3.39 -8.77 -4.54
CA ALA A 160 -4.57 -9.55 -4.17
C ALA A 160 -5.34 -8.92 -3.00
N LEU A 161 -4.65 -8.31 -2.02
CA LEU A 161 -5.30 -7.56 -0.94
C LEU A 161 -6.14 -6.41 -1.51
N PHE A 162 -5.56 -5.57 -2.34
CA PHE A 162 -6.28 -4.43 -2.92
C PHE A 162 -7.36 -4.85 -3.92
N ALA A 163 -7.14 -5.92 -4.68
CA ALA A 163 -8.17 -6.47 -5.57
C ALA A 163 -9.38 -6.98 -4.80
N GLN A 164 -9.17 -7.63 -3.65
CA GLN A 164 -10.27 -8.05 -2.77
C GLN A 164 -10.98 -6.84 -2.13
N VAL A 165 -10.25 -5.78 -1.74
CA VAL A 165 -10.85 -4.53 -1.26
C VAL A 165 -11.73 -3.90 -2.35
N ALA A 166 -11.21 -3.74 -3.56
CA ALA A 166 -11.94 -3.16 -4.68
C ALA A 166 -13.21 -3.96 -5.04
N LYS A 167 -13.12 -5.29 -5.00
CA LYS A 167 -14.25 -6.19 -5.28
C LYS A 167 -15.23 -6.33 -4.10
N GLY A 168 -14.93 -5.73 -2.94
CA GLY A 168 -15.77 -5.83 -1.74
C GLY A 168 -15.79 -7.23 -1.12
N THR A 169 -14.72 -8.03 -1.30
CA THR A 169 -14.65 -9.43 -0.87
C THR A 169 -13.67 -9.69 0.26
N LEU A 170 -12.84 -8.71 0.62
CA LEU A 170 -11.92 -8.85 1.75
C LEU A 170 -12.69 -8.77 3.06
N VAL A 171 -12.78 -9.89 3.78
CA VAL A 171 -13.56 -10.09 5.01
C VAL A 171 -15.07 -10.01 4.76
N SER A 172 -15.59 -8.83 4.43
CA SER A 172 -16.99 -8.57 4.03
C SER A 172 -17.06 -7.32 3.16
N LYS A 173 -18.22 -7.07 2.57
CA LYS A 173 -18.46 -5.86 1.77
C LYS A 173 -18.30 -4.59 2.60
N GLU A 174 -18.83 -4.58 3.82
CA GLU A 174 -18.78 -3.47 4.76
C GLU A 174 -17.34 -3.22 5.25
N ALA A 175 -16.62 -4.29 5.58
CA ALA A 175 -15.20 -4.21 5.96
C ALA A 175 -14.33 -3.68 4.82
N SER A 176 -14.52 -4.18 3.60
CA SER A 176 -13.82 -3.70 2.41
C SER A 176 -14.08 -2.22 2.16
N ALA A 177 -15.34 -1.78 2.26
CA ALA A 177 -15.70 -0.37 2.09
C ALA A 177 -15.07 0.53 3.17
N ALA A 178 -15.05 0.07 4.43
CA ALA A 178 -14.40 0.81 5.52
C ALA A 178 -12.89 0.93 5.30
N MET A 179 -12.22 -0.17 4.94
CA MET A 179 -10.78 -0.17 4.61
C MET A 179 -10.47 0.72 3.42
N LEU A 180 -11.29 0.66 2.35
CA LEU A 180 -11.15 1.54 1.19
C LEU A 180 -11.21 3.02 1.60
N GLY A 181 -12.16 3.39 2.47
CA GLY A 181 -12.28 4.74 2.99
C GLY A 181 -11.04 5.21 3.78
N ILE A 182 -10.38 4.31 4.50
CA ILE A 182 -9.13 4.61 5.20
C ILE A 182 -7.97 4.75 4.20
N PHE A 183 -7.82 3.82 3.24
CA PHE A 183 -6.75 3.88 2.24
C PHE A 183 -6.81 5.11 1.35
N ARG A 184 -8.01 5.63 1.06
CA ARG A 184 -8.20 6.88 0.30
C ARG A 184 -7.66 8.13 1.00
N GLN A 185 -7.47 8.09 2.31
CA GLN A 185 -6.96 9.19 3.12
C GLN A 185 -5.45 9.12 3.34
N GLN A 186 -4.73 8.20 2.71
CA GLN A 186 -3.28 8.05 2.86
C GLN A 186 -2.56 9.29 2.30
N HIS A 187 -1.64 9.87 3.11
CA HIS A 187 -0.98 11.14 2.81
C HIS A 187 0.30 11.02 1.95
N TYR A 188 0.92 9.83 1.88
CA TYR A 188 2.19 9.64 1.19
C TYR A 188 1.98 9.28 -0.28
N ASN A 189 1.82 10.27 -1.15
CA ASN A 189 1.60 10.12 -2.59
C ASN A 189 2.88 10.40 -3.38
N THR A 190 3.99 9.80 -2.97
CA THR A 190 5.32 10.07 -3.52
C THR A 190 5.70 9.18 -4.71
N MET A 191 4.93 8.16 -5.03
CA MET A 191 5.20 7.25 -6.14
C MET A 191 4.00 7.11 -7.07
N LEU A 192 2.89 6.49 -6.64
CA LEU A 192 1.80 6.14 -7.55
C LEU A 192 1.18 7.33 -8.28
N THR A 193 0.99 8.46 -7.60
CA THR A 193 0.33 9.64 -8.17
C THR A 193 1.27 10.81 -8.46
N HIS A 194 2.56 10.66 -8.17
CA HIS A 194 3.52 11.76 -8.30
C HIS A 194 3.54 12.43 -9.68
N ASP A 195 3.50 11.64 -10.75
CA ASP A 195 3.51 12.12 -12.13
C ASP A 195 2.10 12.23 -12.75
N PHE A 196 1.05 12.07 -11.94
CA PHE A 196 -0.32 12.26 -12.44
C PHE A 196 -0.62 13.75 -12.62
N PRO A 197 -1.40 14.13 -13.64
CA PRO A 197 -1.83 15.51 -13.79
C PRO A 197 -2.62 15.95 -12.55
N GLN A 198 -2.20 17.05 -11.93
CA GLN A 198 -2.85 17.58 -10.72
C GLN A 198 -4.34 17.85 -10.95
N PHE A 199 -4.72 18.32 -12.11
CA PHE A 199 -6.11 18.53 -12.51
C PHE A 199 -7.03 17.30 -12.31
N TYR A 200 -6.49 16.09 -12.43
CA TYR A 200 -7.30 14.87 -12.22
C TYR A 200 -7.51 14.53 -10.76
N LEU A 201 -6.60 14.96 -9.89
CA LEU A 201 -6.55 14.62 -8.47
C LEU A 201 -7.19 15.68 -7.58
N ASP A 202 -7.37 16.91 -8.10
CA ASP A 202 -7.76 18.07 -7.31
C ASP A 202 -9.16 18.54 -7.70
N CYS A 203 -10.12 18.25 -6.83
CA CYS A 203 -11.48 18.75 -6.97
C CYS A 203 -11.70 20.09 -6.21
N GLU A 204 -10.80 20.47 -5.25
CA GLU A 204 -10.98 21.66 -4.46
C GLU A 204 -10.67 22.93 -5.28
N GLU A 205 -9.58 22.91 -6.06
CA GLU A 205 -9.20 24.04 -6.91
C GLU A 205 -10.10 24.18 -8.15
N THR A 206 -10.56 23.09 -8.72
CA THR A 206 -11.36 23.10 -9.94
C THR A 206 -12.85 23.21 -9.71
N GLY A 207 -13.34 22.82 -8.52
CA GLY A 207 -14.77 22.72 -8.21
C GLY A 207 -15.49 21.58 -8.96
N GLU A 208 -14.75 20.76 -9.72
CA GLU A 208 -15.26 19.59 -10.43
C GLU A 208 -15.06 18.32 -9.60
N PRO A 209 -15.85 17.26 -9.82
CA PRO A 209 -15.61 15.97 -9.17
C PRO A 209 -14.22 15.44 -9.47
N GLU A 210 -13.58 14.83 -8.49
CA GLU A 210 -12.31 14.13 -8.62
C GLU A 210 -12.41 13.04 -9.71
N LEU A 211 -11.67 13.21 -10.80
CA LEU A 211 -11.71 12.28 -11.93
C LEU A 211 -10.92 11.00 -11.65
N ILE A 212 -9.82 11.16 -10.91
CA ILE A 212 -8.94 10.06 -10.49
C ILE A 212 -8.74 10.17 -8.98
N TRP A 213 -8.95 9.08 -8.27
CA TRP A 213 -8.56 9.00 -6.87
C TRP A 213 -7.73 7.74 -6.62
N VAL A 214 -6.94 7.78 -5.57
CA VAL A 214 -6.08 6.67 -5.12
C VAL A 214 -6.47 6.23 -3.73
N ALA A 215 -6.45 4.91 -3.52
CA ALA A 215 -6.54 4.29 -2.21
C ALA A 215 -5.32 3.37 -2.05
N SER A 216 -4.34 3.76 -1.27
CA SER A 216 -3.03 3.10 -1.28
C SER A 216 -2.41 2.95 0.11
N LYS A 217 -1.35 2.16 0.18
CA LYS A 217 -0.42 2.16 1.30
C LYS A 217 1.02 2.02 0.80
N SER A 218 1.81 3.05 1.04
CA SER A 218 3.25 3.05 0.74
C SER A 218 4.09 2.49 1.89
N GLY A 219 5.34 2.16 1.58
CA GLY A 219 6.31 1.73 2.57
C GLY A 219 7.74 1.96 2.10
N SER A 220 8.54 2.61 2.94
CA SER A 220 9.94 2.92 2.68
C SER A 220 10.82 2.54 3.86
N MET A 221 11.91 1.86 3.58
CA MET A 221 13.02 1.56 4.48
C MET A 221 14.32 1.52 3.67
N ASN A 222 15.47 1.41 4.34
CA ASN A 222 16.77 1.40 3.65
C ASN A 222 16.86 0.40 2.49
N ALA A 223 16.20 -0.76 2.60
CA ALA A 223 16.28 -1.84 1.63
C ALA A 223 15.13 -1.85 0.60
N CYS A 224 14.11 -1.02 0.78
CA CYS A 224 12.92 -1.06 -0.09
C CYS A 224 12.19 0.29 -0.19
N ARG A 225 11.56 0.51 -1.36
CA ARG A 225 10.62 1.61 -1.63
C ARG A 225 9.44 1.02 -2.37
N ASN A 226 8.34 0.88 -1.67
CA ASN A 226 7.17 0.18 -2.18
C ASN A 226 5.95 1.08 -2.15
N ASP A 227 5.07 0.91 -3.11
CA ASP A 227 3.74 1.49 -3.09
C ASP A 227 2.76 0.57 -3.79
N GLY A 228 1.49 0.61 -3.39
CA GLY A 228 0.48 -0.18 -4.03
C GLY A 228 -0.91 0.23 -3.58
N GLY A 229 -1.88 0.05 -4.46
CA GLY A 229 -3.25 0.45 -4.18
C GLY A 229 -4.20 0.28 -5.34
N ILE A 230 -5.38 0.85 -5.15
CA ILE A 230 -6.46 0.96 -6.12
C ILE A 230 -6.42 2.36 -6.70
N ILE A 231 -6.47 2.47 -8.00
CA ILE A 231 -6.64 3.73 -8.72
C ILE A 231 -7.98 3.70 -9.42
N HIS A 232 -8.83 4.66 -9.09
CA HIS A 232 -10.09 4.91 -9.78
C HIS A 232 -9.89 5.84 -10.97
N THR A 233 -10.60 5.55 -12.05
CA THR A 233 -10.67 6.39 -13.25
C THR A 233 -12.13 6.49 -13.73
N PRO A 234 -12.47 7.41 -14.63
CA PRO A 234 -13.81 7.46 -15.24
C PRO A 234 -14.25 6.16 -15.92
N TYR A 235 -13.31 5.27 -16.22
CA TYR A 235 -13.58 3.98 -16.87
C TYR A 235 -13.63 2.78 -15.91
N GLY A 236 -13.44 3.01 -14.60
CA GLY A 236 -13.39 2.00 -13.56
C GLY A 236 -12.07 1.99 -12.81
N GLU A 237 -11.94 1.01 -11.95
CA GLU A 237 -10.79 0.87 -11.04
C GLU A 237 -9.79 -0.15 -11.57
N TYR A 238 -8.52 0.03 -11.20
CA TYR A 238 -7.47 -0.96 -11.37
C TYR A 238 -6.57 -0.99 -10.14
N VAL A 239 -5.90 -2.12 -9.94
CA VAL A 239 -4.89 -2.28 -8.88
C VAL A 239 -3.50 -2.12 -9.49
N ILE A 240 -2.62 -1.42 -8.80
CA ILE A 240 -1.21 -1.30 -9.13
C ILE A 240 -0.36 -1.53 -7.89
N VAL A 241 0.72 -2.30 -8.06
CA VAL A 241 1.76 -2.52 -7.04
C VAL A 241 3.12 -2.35 -7.67
N LEU A 242 3.93 -1.53 -7.03
CA LEU A 242 5.33 -1.27 -7.38
C LEU A 242 6.20 -1.57 -6.16
N MET A 243 7.09 -2.56 -6.27
CA MET A 243 8.00 -2.94 -5.19
C MET A 243 9.44 -2.87 -5.64
N ASN A 244 10.30 -2.25 -4.82
CA ASN A 244 11.68 -1.94 -5.16
C ASN A 244 12.65 -2.50 -4.13
N LYS A 245 13.78 -3.05 -4.61
CA LYS A 245 14.91 -3.51 -3.81
C LYS A 245 16.23 -3.38 -4.58
N GLU A 246 17.34 -3.72 -3.92
CA GLU A 246 18.66 -3.83 -4.55
C GLU A 246 19.16 -2.52 -5.21
N PHE A 247 18.76 -1.36 -4.70
CA PHE A 247 19.27 -0.06 -5.10
C PHE A 247 20.43 0.36 -4.19
N HIS A 248 21.33 1.20 -4.72
CA HIS A 248 22.55 1.64 -3.99
C HIS A 248 22.29 2.79 -3.03
N ASP A 249 21.41 3.72 -3.40
CA ASP A 249 21.09 4.86 -2.58
C ASP A 249 20.02 4.49 -1.54
N ILE A 250 20.37 4.61 -0.27
CA ILE A 250 19.49 4.28 0.86
C ILE A 250 18.84 5.52 1.50
N ILE A 251 19.18 6.73 1.05
CA ILE A 251 18.66 7.97 1.63
C ILE A 251 17.19 8.16 1.24
N GLU A 252 16.35 8.49 2.21
CA GLU A 252 14.93 8.76 1.98
C GLU A 252 14.71 10.20 1.53
N TYR A 253 14.39 10.38 0.25
CA TYR A 253 14.00 11.65 -0.35
C TYR A 253 13.05 11.40 -1.53
N ASN A 254 12.26 12.42 -1.91
CA ASN A 254 11.17 12.25 -2.89
C ASN A 254 11.69 11.99 -4.31
N ASP A 255 12.87 12.48 -4.66
CA ASP A 255 13.55 12.26 -5.94
C ASP A 255 14.49 11.05 -5.95
N HIS A 256 14.37 10.16 -4.96
CA HIS A 256 15.06 8.87 -4.97
C HIS A 256 14.74 8.09 -6.27
N PRO A 257 15.73 7.48 -6.94
CA PRO A 257 15.51 6.79 -8.21
C PRO A 257 14.33 5.81 -8.22
N ALA A 258 14.13 5.02 -7.15
CA ALA A 258 12.99 4.11 -7.03
C ALA A 258 11.64 4.84 -7.08
N MET A 259 11.54 6.04 -6.46
CA MET A 259 10.33 6.87 -6.50
C MET A 259 10.10 7.43 -7.90
N VAL A 260 11.13 8.01 -8.50
CA VAL A 260 11.05 8.64 -9.84
C VAL A 260 10.69 7.61 -10.92
N TYR A 261 11.39 6.48 -10.97
CA TYR A 261 11.07 5.42 -11.94
C TYR A 261 9.69 4.79 -11.66
N GLY A 262 9.34 4.58 -10.39
CA GLY A 262 8.01 4.11 -10.01
C GLY A 262 6.89 5.06 -10.45
N ALA A 263 7.07 6.37 -10.27
CA ALA A 263 6.12 7.39 -10.71
C ALA A 263 5.92 7.38 -12.24
N ARG A 264 7.01 7.27 -13.01
CA ARG A 264 6.96 7.15 -14.48
C ARG A 264 6.24 5.88 -14.94
N VAL A 265 6.54 4.74 -14.30
CA VAL A 265 5.86 3.47 -14.60
C VAL A 265 4.38 3.59 -14.27
N SER A 266 4.01 4.14 -13.11
CA SER A 266 2.61 4.36 -12.72
C SER A 266 1.88 5.26 -13.74
N ARG A 267 2.52 6.37 -14.16
CA ARG A 267 1.96 7.25 -15.20
C ARG A 267 1.77 6.55 -16.54
N MET A 268 2.73 5.74 -16.96
CA MET A 268 2.63 4.96 -18.20
C MET A 268 1.45 3.98 -18.16
N ILE A 269 1.20 3.38 -17.01
CA ILE A 269 0.08 2.47 -16.79
C ILE A 269 -1.24 3.24 -16.84
N LEU A 270 -1.34 4.38 -16.14
CA LEU A 270 -2.51 5.25 -16.21
C LEU A 270 -2.84 5.65 -17.64
N ASP A 271 -1.84 6.11 -18.41
CA ASP A 271 -2.02 6.50 -19.80
C ASP A 271 -2.55 5.34 -20.67
N GLN A 272 -2.08 4.12 -20.41
CA GLN A 272 -2.57 2.91 -21.06
C GLN A 272 -4.02 2.59 -20.68
N ILE A 273 -4.35 2.62 -19.39
CA ILE A 273 -5.71 2.39 -18.88
C ILE A 273 -6.71 3.40 -19.45
N LEU A 274 -6.33 4.68 -19.49
CA LEU A 274 -7.19 5.74 -20.07
C LEU A 274 -7.36 5.54 -21.58
N ALA A 275 -6.29 5.22 -22.32
CA ALA A 275 -6.34 4.98 -23.76
C ALA A 275 -7.16 3.73 -24.13
N CYS A 276 -7.27 2.77 -23.26
CA CYS A 276 -8.00 1.51 -23.45
C CYS A 276 -9.32 1.44 -22.65
N GLU A 277 -9.86 2.57 -22.24
CA GLU A 277 -11.16 2.70 -21.57
C GLU A 277 -11.29 1.77 -20.35
N GLY A 278 -10.28 1.81 -19.47
CA GLY A 278 -10.23 1.05 -18.22
C GLY A 278 -9.74 -0.39 -18.37
N LYS A 279 -9.13 -0.76 -19.50
CA LYS A 279 -8.51 -2.06 -19.74
C LYS A 279 -7.01 -1.92 -19.90
N LEU A 280 -6.27 -3.01 -19.67
CA LEU A 280 -4.83 -3.04 -19.98
C LEU A 280 -4.58 -3.18 -21.48
N TYR A 281 -5.48 -3.88 -22.20
CA TYR A 281 -5.33 -4.14 -23.62
C TYR A 281 -6.67 -3.99 -24.35
N LEU A 282 -6.61 -3.45 -25.56
CA LEU A 282 -7.73 -3.54 -26.51
C LEU A 282 -7.86 -4.99 -26.98
N LYS A 283 -9.09 -5.54 -27.00
CA LYS A 283 -9.38 -6.85 -27.61
C LYS A 283 -9.54 -6.70 -29.09
#